data_452fc6910f71c782f807ad9fa9a4dbab
#
_entry.id   452fc6910f71c782f807ad9fa9a4dbab
#
_cell.length_a   1.000
_cell.length_b   1.000
_cell.length_c   1.000
_cell.angle_alpha   90.00
_cell.angle_beta   90.00
_cell.angle_gamma   90.00
#
_symmetry.space_group_name_H-M   'P 1'
#
loop_
_entity.id
_entity.type
_entity.pdbx_description
1 polymer ?
#
loop_
_entity_poly.entity_id
_entity_poly.type
_entity_poly.pdbx_seq_one_letter_code
_entity_poly.pdbx_strand_id
1 'polypeptide(L)'
;MSQDHSTKVLLQIKDPNITDLVVQEATNGSLQVFAKLTYPVTVCARCGKRSMVKNGFKTIHIRIPRISERVTILNLKKQRFICKNCGKSSLTTTKLVKKHHQISENSLHAIDLSLTEDRTMVSIAAQYNVSTNTIIRRIKLLGQGTQPAFNGLPTMLCIDEFRSTGKQMSFIAVDAQTHDIITILPGRKNADIKDFFLNHYSKRQRDRVTRVVMDFNSQYQPAIRTLFPHAKLVADNFHLVQMALRSLNQTRVQLMKRFNPKSREYRLLKYYWRLYLKDYDSLEKRKPQWFAHLKDRMTQEQLVVAGLNLDQQFRQTYQAAHALVKSFQKRDYRSFEAALGNVENVSPQLMTNIKSFIKNRQLIKNMTTGRLSNGPIEGVNRKIKQIKRTAYGYKNWQNFIYRIQIEFKIK
;
A
#
# COMPACT_ATOMS: atom_id res chain seq x y z
N MET A 1 44.53 -20.22 3.33
CA MET A 1 43.38 -20.44 2.40
C MET A 1 43.85 -20.08 1.01
N SER A 2 43.52 -20.89 -0.02
CA SER A 2 43.90 -20.55 -1.39
C SER A 2 43.21 -19.27 -1.86
N GLN A 3 43.85 -18.48 -2.71
CA GLN A 3 43.28 -17.26 -3.31
C GLN A 3 41.93 -17.52 -3.95
N ASP A 4 41.74 -18.67 -4.59
CA ASP A 4 40.49 -19.16 -5.17
C ASP A 4 39.35 -19.31 -4.13
N HIS A 5 39.67 -19.78 -2.92
CA HIS A 5 38.68 -19.96 -1.87
C HIS A 5 38.13 -18.61 -1.38
N SER A 6 39.02 -17.66 -1.08
CA SER A 6 38.63 -16.31 -0.65
C SER A 6 37.80 -15.60 -1.72
N THR A 7 38.17 -15.71 -3.00
CA THR A 7 37.45 -15.15 -4.13
C THR A 7 36.05 -15.79 -4.27
N LYS A 8 35.94 -17.11 -4.13
CA LYS A 8 34.61 -17.81 -4.14
C LYS A 8 33.70 -17.31 -3.05
N VAL A 9 34.20 -17.13 -1.83
CA VAL A 9 33.41 -16.62 -0.69
C VAL A 9 32.89 -15.21 -0.98
N LEU A 10 33.77 -14.30 -1.44
CA LEU A 10 33.40 -12.93 -1.79
C LEU A 10 32.35 -12.87 -2.92
N LEU A 11 32.48 -13.73 -3.93
CA LEU A 11 31.57 -13.81 -5.06
C LEU A 11 30.31 -14.67 -4.78
N GLN A 12 30.22 -15.26 -3.58
CA GLN A 12 29.16 -16.18 -3.18
C GLN A 12 29.00 -17.39 -4.15
N ILE A 13 30.12 -17.87 -4.73
CA ILE A 13 30.15 -19.02 -5.64
C ILE A 13 30.32 -20.28 -4.80
N LYS A 14 29.23 -21.01 -4.58
CA LYS A 14 29.21 -22.25 -3.76
C LYS A 14 29.56 -23.52 -4.52
N ASP A 15 29.62 -23.48 -5.88
CA ASP A 15 29.92 -24.66 -6.69
C ASP A 15 31.41 -25.01 -6.62
N PRO A 16 31.80 -26.18 -6.08
CA PRO A 16 33.21 -26.58 -5.94
C PRO A 16 33.89 -26.81 -7.30
N ASN A 17 33.10 -27.16 -8.35
CA ASN A 17 33.62 -27.43 -9.69
C ASN A 17 33.95 -26.18 -10.51
N ILE A 18 33.65 -25.00 -9.97
CA ILE A 18 34.11 -23.72 -10.55
C ILE A 18 35.50 -23.42 -9.99
N THR A 19 36.50 -23.35 -10.86
CA THR A 19 37.91 -23.17 -10.52
C THR A 19 38.57 -22.07 -11.36
N ASP A 20 39.85 -21.78 -11.13
CA ASP A 20 40.67 -20.83 -11.89
C ASP A 20 40.05 -19.44 -11.92
N LEU A 21 39.67 -18.91 -10.73
CA LEU A 21 39.06 -17.60 -10.63
C LEU A 21 40.09 -16.49 -10.75
N VAL A 22 39.94 -15.66 -11.76
CA VAL A 22 40.75 -14.46 -12.00
C VAL A 22 39.82 -13.25 -12.11
N VAL A 23 40.10 -12.21 -11.34
CA VAL A 23 39.32 -10.95 -11.36
C VAL A 23 40.16 -9.88 -12.04
N GLN A 24 39.61 -9.21 -13.04
CA GLN A 24 40.22 -8.13 -13.79
C GLN A 24 39.28 -6.93 -13.87
N GLU A 25 39.83 -5.73 -13.86
CA GLU A 25 39.07 -4.52 -14.11
C GLU A 25 39.07 -4.23 -15.62
N ALA A 26 37.91 -3.98 -16.17
CA ALA A 26 37.76 -3.54 -17.56
C ALA A 26 37.91 -2.02 -17.67
N THR A 27 38.21 -1.52 -18.87
CA THR A 27 38.39 -0.08 -19.15
C THR A 27 37.18 0.79 -18.78
N ASN A 28 35.97 0.21 -18.74
CA ASN A 28 34.74 0.88 -18.33
C ASN A 28 34.46 0.80 -16.82
N GLY A 29 35.45 0.37 -16.00
CA GLY A 29 35.32 0.23 -14.55
C GLY A 29 34.49 -0.98 -14.08
N SER A 30 34.00 -1.84 -14.97
CA SER A 30 33.34 -3.08 -14.59
C SER A 30 34.35 -4.18 -14.19
N LEU A 31 33.91 -5.09 -13.33
CA LEU A 31 34.72 -6.25 -12.94
C LEU A 31 34.40 -7.44 -13.85
N GLN A 32 35.42 -8.01 -14.44
CA GLN A 32 35.35 -9.22 -15.24
C GLN A 32 35.97 -10.36 -14.43
N VAL A 33 35.16 -11.34 -14.08
CA VAL A 33 35.58 -12.54 -13.39
C VAL A 33 35.66 -13.68 -14.38
N PHE A 34 36.85 -14.26 -14.56
CA PHE A 34 37.06 -15.43 -15.41
C PHE A 34 37.11 -16.67 -14.53
N ALA A 35 36.46 -17.75 -14.96
CA ALA A 35 36.48 -19.03 -14.26
C ALA A 35 36.23 -20.20 -15.21
N LYS A 36 36.54 -21.41 -14.77
CA LYS A 36 36.25 -22.66 -15.47
C LYS A 36 35.26 -23.49 -14.65
N LEU A 37 34.34 -24.16 -15.35
CA LEU A 37 33.43 -25.17 -14.76
C LEU A 37 33.70 -26.49 -15.46
N THR A 38 34.29 -27.42 -14.71
CA THR A 38 34.57 -28.75 -15.21
C THR A 38 34.30 -29.81 -14.16
N TYR A 39 33.72 -30.90 -14.56
CA TYR A 39 33.58 -32.14 -13.80
C TYR A 39 33.39 -33.30 -14.77
N PRO A 40 33.71 -34.57 -14.39
CA PRO A 40 33.55 -35.69 -15.28
C PRO A 40 32.10 -35.96 -15.63
N VAL A 41 31.82 -36.10 -16.92
CA VAL A 41 30.51 -36.56 -17.44
C VAL A 41 30.83 -37.82 -18.25
N THR A 42 30.43 -38.96 -17.75
CA THR A 42 30.78 -40.26 -18.36
C THR A 42 29.62 -40.87 -19.14
N VAL A 43 28.37 -40.64 -18.68
CA VAL A 43 27.16 -41.24 -19.25
C VAL A 43 26.41 -40.22 -20.12
N CYS A 44 26.03 -40.64 -21.33
CA CYS A 44 25.23 -39.83 -22.23
C CYS A 44 23.76 -39.81 -21.80
N ALA A 45 23.20 -38.61 -21.54
CA ALA A 45 21.79 -38.49 -21.15
C ALA A 45 20.80 -38.88 -22.25
N ARG A 46 21.24 -39.03 -23.53
CA ARG A 46 20.37 -39.42 -24.65
C ARG A 46 20.34 -40.92 -24.87
N CYS A 47 21.51 -41.57 -24.88
CA CYS A 47 21.60 -43.00 -25.24
C CYS A 47 22.05 -43.93 -24.11
N GLY A 48 22.30 -43.38 -22.91
CA GLY A 48 22.71 -44.13 -21.72
C GLY A 48 24.13 -44.70 -21.74
N LYS A 49 24.85 -44.65 -22.88
CA LYS A 49 26.20 -45.25 -23.00
C LYS A 49 27.28 -44.43 -22.31
N ARG A 50 28.30 -45.07 -21.73
CA ARG A 50 29.49 -44.42 -21.14
C ARG A 50 30.51 -44.08 -22.22
N SER A 51 30.15 -43.13 -23.11
CA SER A 51 30.99 -42.78 -24.26
C SER A 51 31.15 -41.26 -24.42
N MET A 52 31.05 -40.51 -23.32
CA MET A 52 31.20 -39.08 -23.33
C MET A 52 32.72 -38.69 -23.28
N VAL A 53 33.15 -37.86 -24.20
CA VAL A 53 34.50 -37.33 -24.27
C VAL A 53 34.48 -35.79 -24.23
N LYS A 54 35.54 -35.18 -23.68
CA LYS A 54 35.70 -33.73 -23.69
C LYS A 54 35.80 -33.20 -25.11
N ASN A 55 35.09 -32.07 -25.41
CA ASN A 55 35.04 -31.44 -26.73
C ASN A 55 35.13 -29.92 -26.57
N GLY A 56 36.22 -29.44 -26.01
CA GLY A 56 36.49 -28.00 -25.83
C GLY A 56 35.61 -27.34 -24.76
N PHE A 57 35.52 -26.03 -24.82
CA PHE A 57 34.77 -25.19 -23.86
C PHE A 57 33.79 -24.28 -24.59
N LYS A 58 32.77 -23.86 -23.88
CA LYS A 58 31.90 -22.77 -24.27
C LYS A 58 31.86 -21.73 -23.16
N THR A 59 32.24 -20.48 -23.46
CA THR A 59 32.13 -19.37 -22.52
C THR A 59 30.69 -18.85 -22.49
N ILE A 60 30.18 -18.60 -21.29
CA ILE A 60 28.92 -17.90 -21.05
C ILE A 60 29.20 -16.70 -20.15
N HIS A 61 28.43 -15.62 -20.33
CA HIS A 61 28.53 -14.40 -19.56
C HIS A 61 27.37 -14.35 -18.57
N ILE A 62 27.67 -14.31 -17.28
CA ILE A 62 26.67 -14.34 -16.19
C ILE A 62 26.78 -13.05 -15.41
N ARG A 63 25.69 -12.32 -15.27
CA ARG A 63 25.59 -11.19 -14.33
C ARG A 63 25.50 -11.75 -12.92
N ILE A 64 26.47 -11.41 -12.08
CA ILE A 64 26.49 -11.73 -10.64
C ILE A 64 26.26 -10.45 -9.83
N PRO A 65 25.99 -10.52 -8.51
CA PRO A 65 25.84 -9.34 -7.68
C PRO A 65 27.04 -8.38 -7.83
N ARG A 66 26.76 -7.07 -7.76
CA ARG A 66 27.81 -6.04 -7.77
C ARG A 66 28.79 -6.23 -6.62
N ILE A 67 30.03 -5.90 -6.87
CA ILE A 67 31.07 -5.84 -5.87
C ILE A 67 31.56 -4.40 -5.79
N SER A 68 31.52 -3.81 -4.60
CA SER A 68 31.89 -2.40 -4.39
C SER A 68 31.23 -1.46 -5.41
N GLU A 69 29.90 -1.62 -5.60
CA GLU A 69 29.07 -0.87 -6.54
C GLU A 69 29.44 -1.02 -8.03
N ARG A 70 30.39 -1.87 -8.37
CA ARG A 70 30.82 -2.13 -9.75
C ARG A 70 30.00 -3.24 -10.40
N VAL A 71 29.60 -3.04 -11.62
CA VAL A 71 28.98 -4.09 -12.45
C VAL A 71 29.95 -5.26 -12.57
N THR A 72 29.51 -6.46 -12.18
CA THR A 72 30.37 -7.65 -12.18
C THR A 72 29.78 -8.72 -13.09
N ILE A 73 30.63 -9.21 -13.99
CA ILE A 73 30.28 -10.22 -14.99
C ILE A 73 31.20 -11.42 -14.84
N LEU A 74 30.61 -12.60 -14.65
CA LEU A 74 31.34 -13.87 -14.61
C LEU A 74 31.39 -14.47 -16.03
N ASN A 75 32.59 -14.54 -16.56
CA ASN A 75 32.92 -15.19 -17.83
C ASN A 75 33.23 -16.65 -17.54
N LEU A 76 32.24 -17.53 -17.57
CA LEU A 76 32.36 -18.92 -17.15
C LEU A 76 32.64 -19.82 -18.36
N LYS A 77 33.82 -20.37 -18.45
CA LYS A 77 34.21 -21.41 -19.44
C LYS A 77 33.66 -22.76 -18.98
N LYS A 78 32.58 -23.22 -19.60
CA LYS A 78 31.92 -24.50 -19.32
C LYS A 78 32.47 -25.61 -20.20
N GLN A 79 32.91 -26.74 -19.61
CA GLN A 79 33.37 -27.89 -20.37
C GLN A 79 32.21 -28.45 -21.22
N ARG A 80 32.49 -28.59 -22.51
CA ARG A 80 31.61 -29.28 -23.47
C ARG A 80 32.05 -30.73 -23.60
N PHE A 81 31.09 -31.62 -23.75
CA PHE A 81 31.26 -33.03 -24.01
C PHE A 81 30.48 -33.43 -25.27
N ILE A 82 30.96 -34.47 -25.94
CA ILE A 82 30.28 -35.10 -27.06
C ILE A 82 30.21 -36.62 -26.82
N CYS A 83 29.10 -37.23 -27.15
CA CYS A 83 28.95 -38.68 -27.10
C CYS A 83 29.48 -39.29 -28.40
N LYS A 84 30.48 -40.16 -28.29
CA LYS A 84 31.05 -40.87 -29.47
C LYS A 84 30.03 -41.83 -30.10
N ASN A 85 29.02 -42.32 -29.35
CA ASN A 85 28.02 -43.24 -29.86
C ASN A 85 26.89 -42.58 -30.63
N CYS A 86 26.32 -41.47 -30.14
CA CYS A 86 25.13 -40.84 -30.73
C CYS A 86 25.32 -39.38 -31.15
N GLY A 87 26.53 -38.83 -31.05
CA GLY A 87 26.85 -37.44 -31.42
C GLY A 87 26.25 -36.36 -30.52
N LYS A 88 25.49 -36.73 -29.48
CA LYS A 88 24.86 -35.75 -28.58
C LYS A 88 25.91 -34.90 -27.85
N SER A 89 25.84 -33.59 -28.00
CA SER A 89 26.64 -32.63 -27.25
C SER A 89 25.94 -32.23 -25.95
N SER A 90 26.72 -32.05 -24.87
CA SER A 90 26.25 -31.54 -23.57
C SER A 90 27.28 -30.57 -22.96
N LEU A 91 26.82 -29.69 -22.08
CA LEU A 91 27.66 -28.78 -21.30
C LEU A 91 27.54 -29.09 -19.82
N THR A 92 28.61 -28.85 -19.08
CA THR A 92 28.54 -28.84 -17.61
C THR A 92 27.47 -27.85 -17.13
N THR A 93 26.79 -28.20 -16.03
CA THR A 93 25.72 -27.39 -15.42
C THR A 93 26.14 -26.94 -14.03
N THR A 94 25.60 -25.87 -13.54
CA THR A 94 25.83 -25.34 -12.19
C THR A 94 24.50 -24.77 -11.63
N LYS A 95 24.33 -24.81 -10.32
CA LYS A 95 23.19 -24.17 -9.64
C LYS A 95 23.31 -22.62 -9.61
N LEU A 96 24.46 -22.07 -9.95
CA LEU A 96 24.71 -20.63 -9.95
C LEU A 96 23.78 -19.88 -10.95
N VAL A 97 23.46 -20.53 -12.08
CA VAL A 97 22.63 -19.96 -13.13
C VAL A 97 21.78 -21.06 -13.79
N LYS A 98 20.52 -20.80 -14.04
CA LYS A 98 19.63 -21.71 -14.77
C LYS A 98 20.09 -21.88 -16.23
N LYS A 99 19.76 -23.02 -16.81
CA LYS A 99 20.02 -23.29 -18.23
C LYS A 99 19.40 -22.20 -19.10
N HIS A 100 20.17 -21.69 -20.06
CA HIS A 100 19.80 -20.58 -20.97
C HIS A 100 19.60 -19.21 -20.30
N HIS A 101 19.94 -19.03 -19.02
CA HIS A 101 19.89 -17.76 -18.34
C HIS A 101 21.29 -17.12 -18.26
N GLN A 102 21.32 -15.78 -18.09
CA GLN A 102 22.52 -14.97 -17.97
C GLN A 102 22.58 -14.14 -16.68
N ILE A 103 21.67 -14.38 -15.74
CA ILE A 103 21.61 -13.72 -14.44
C ILE A 103 21.74 -14.80 -13.39
N SER A 104 22.65 -14.64 -12.43
CA SER A 104 22.85 -15.61 -11.36
C SER A 104 21.64 -15.69 -10.44
N GLU A 105 21.40 -16.85 -9.82
CA GLU A 105 20.34 -17.02 -8.82
C GLU A 105 20.53 -16.05 -7.63
N ASN A 106 21.79 -15.77 -7.23
CA ASN A 106 22.09 -14.80 -6.18
C ASN A 106 21.65 -13.38 -6.58
N SER A 107 21.87 -12.96 -7.84
CA SER A 107 21.38 -11.66 -8.33
C SER A 107 19.86 -11.61 -8.37
N LEU A 108 19.20 -12.70 -8.79
CA LEU A 108 17.73 -12.78 -8.78
C LEU A 108 17.18 -12.68 -7.35
N HIS A 109 17.80 -13.37 -6.40
CA HIS A 109 17.41 -13.28 -4.99
C HIS A 109 17.61 -11.86 -4.42
N ALA A 110 18.72 -11.20 -4.74
CA ALA A 110 18.97 -9.83 -4.31
C ALA A 110 17.96 -8.83 -4.93
N ILE A 111 17.54 -9.05 -6.19
CA ILE A 111 16.44 -8.31 -6.82
C ILE A 111 15.13 -8.53 -6.05
N ASP A 112 14.84 -9.78 -5.68
CA ASP A 112 13.61 -10.11 -4.95
C ASP A 112 13.55 -9.41 -3.58
N LEU A 113 14.66 -9.36 -2.86
CA LEU A 113 14.78 -8.60 -1.61
C LEU A 113 14.58 -7.10 -1.85
N SER A 114 15.21 -6.53 -2.88
CA SER A 114 15.02 -5.11 -3.24
C SER A 114 13.59 -4.77 -3.65
N LEU A 115 12.81 -5.75 -4.11
CA LEU A 115 11.39 -5.59 -4.41
C LEU A 115 10.50 -5.50 -3.14
N THR A 116 11.01 -5.85 -1.97
CA THR A 116 10.30 -5.64 -0.69
C THR A 116 10.48 -4.23 -0.13
N GLU A 117 11.43 -3.47 -0.68
CA GLU A 117 11.75 -2.11 -0.26
C GLU A 117 10.98 -1.07 -1.10
N ASP A 118 10.82 0.14 -0.56
CA ASP A 118 10.17 1.27 -1.27
C ASP A 118 11.11 1.88 -2.33
N ARG A 119 11.31 1.16 -3.44
CA ARG A 119 12.21 1.52 -4.54
C ARG A 119 11.55 1.42 -5.91
N THR A 120 12.00 2.23 -6.86
CA THR A 120 11.50 2.17 -8.24
C THR A 120 12.05 0.95 -8.98
N MET A 121 11.28 0.42 -9.94
CA MET A 121 11.75 -0.65 -10.83
C MET A 121 13.00 -0.23 -11.63
N VAL A 122 13.09 1.05 -12.01
CA VAL A 122 14.24 1.61 -12.75
C VAL A 122 15.48 1.61 -11.86
N SER A 123 15.36 2.06 -10.61
CA SER A 123 16.49 2.05 -9.66
C SER A 123 17.00 0.64 -9.40
N ILE A 124 16.09 -0.33 -9.17
CA ILE A 124 16.46 -1.74 -8.99
C ILE A 124 17.15 -2.29 -10.25
N ALA A 125 16.57 -2.03 -11.44
CA ALA A 125 17.16 -2.47 -12.71
C ALA A 125 18.57 -1.92 -12.92
N ALA A 126 18.79 -0.64 -12.65
CA ALA A 126 20.10 0.00 -12.73
C ALA A 126 21.10 -0.60 -11.74
N GLN A 127 20.69 -0.83 -10.49
CA GLN A 127 21.56 -1.43 -9.47
C GLN A 127 22.06 -2.82 -9.86
N TYR A 128 21.21 -3.66 -10.46
CA TYR A 128 21.57 -5.03 -10.81
C TYR A 128 22.00 -5.19 -12.27
N ASN A 129 22.17 -4.10 -13.02
CA ASN A 129 22.52 -4.11 -14.44
C ASN A 129 21.63 -5.04 -15.26
N VAL A 130 20.32 -4.91 -15.07
CA VAL A 130 19.29 -5.65 -15.80
C VAL A 130 18.26 -4.70 -16.42
N SER A 131 17.45 -5.18 -17.36
CA SER A 131 16.37 -4.38 -17.92
C SER A 131 15.19 -4.30 -16.93
N THR A 132 14.41 -3.22 -17.00
CA THR A 132 13.15 -3.08 -16.25
C THR A 132 12.17 -4.23 -16.55
N ASN A 133 12.21 -4.79 -17.78
CA ASN A 133 11.42 -5.97 -18.13
C ASN A 133 11.82 -7.21 -17.31
N THR A 134 13.08 -7.34 -16.91
CA THR A 134 13.51 -8.40 -15.98
C THR A 134 12.88 -8.21 -14.62
N ILE A 135 12.84 -6.98 -14.12
CA ILE A 135 12.18 -6.66 -12.85
C ILE A 135 10.67 -6.96 -12.92
N ILE A 136 10.00 -6.57 -14.01
CA ILE A 136 8.57 -6.87 -14.22
C ILE A 136 8.31 -8.39 -14.22
N ARG A 137 9.17 -9.19 -14.85
CA ARG A 137 9.05 -10.66 -14.83
C ARG A 137 9.22 -11.22 -13.41
N ARG A 138 10.14 -10.66 -12.61
CA ARG A 138 10.31 -11.03 -11.21
C ARG A 138 9.07 -10.69 -10.37
N ILE A 139 8.53 -9.47 -10.53
CA ILE A 139 7.28 -9.05 -9.87
C ILE A 139 6.15 -10.02 -10.18
N LYS A 140 5.98 -10.41 -11.45
CA LYS A 140 4.94 -11.38 -11.86
C LYS A 140 5.15 -12.74 -11.23
N LEU A 141 6.37 -13.26 -11.25
CA LEU A 141 6.70 -14.57 -10.69
C LEU A 141 6.44 -14.62 -9.17
N LEU A 142 6.92 -13.62 -8.44
CA LEU A 142 6.74 -13.52 -7.00
C LEU A 142 5.26 -13.29 -6.64
N GLY A 143 4.59 -12.37 -7.34
CA GLY A 143 3.18 -12.06 -7.10
C GLY A 143 2.24 -13.23 -7.37
N GLN A 144 2.53 -14.08 -8.35
CA GLN A 144 1.78 -15.32 -8.58
C GLN A 144 1.96 -16.32 -7.42
N GLY A 145 3.15 -16.37 -6.82
CA GLY A 145 3.43 -17.24 -5.66
C GLY A 145 2.88 -16.71 -4.33
N THR A 146 2.50 -15.43 -4.25
CA THR A 146 1.98 -14.79 -3.02
C THR A 146 0.45 -14.73 -2.96
N GLN A 147 -0.26 -15.60 -3.67
CA GLN A 147 -1.74 -15.66 -3.62
C GLN A 147 -2.23 -15.78 -2.17
N PRO A 148 -3.29 -15.06 -1.77
CA PRO A 148 -3.86 -15.17 -0.45
C PRO A 148 -4.28 -16.63 -0.18
N ALA A 149 -3.87 -17.16 0.96
CA ALA A 149 -4.43 -18.43 1.42
C ALA A 149 -5.86 -18.16 1.91
N PHE A 150 -6.86 -18.66 1.18
CA PHE A 150 -8.29 -18.51 1.54
C PHE A 150 -8.71 -19.45 2.68
N ASN A 151 -7.81 -19.69 3.65
CA ASN A 151 -8.02 -20.65 4.74
C ASN A 151 -9.06 -20.21 5.78
N GLY A 152 -9.47 -18.95 5.75
CA GLY A 152 -10.48 -18.41 6.64
C GLY A 152 -10.65 -16.90 6.50
N LEU A 153 -11.75 -16.39 7.04
CA LEU A 153 -11.98 -14.95 7.22
C LEU A 153 -11.73 -14.59 8.67
N PRO A 154 -11.10 -13.43 8.95
CA PRO A 154 -11.02 -12.89 10.29
C PRO A 154 -12.41 -12.51 10.82
N THR A 155 -12.54 -12.46 12.14
CA THR A 155 -13.81 -12.11 12.79
C THR A 155 -14.17 -10.63 12.64
N MET A 156 -13.20 -9.79 12.32
CA MET A 156 -13.37 -8.34 12.15
C MET A 156 -12.65 -7.86 10.90
N LEU A 157 -13.39 -7.17 10.03
CA LEU A 157 -12.90 -6.64 8.76
C LEU A 157 -12.93 -5.11 8.76
N CYS A 158 -11.94 -4.50 8.13
CA CYS A 158 -12.01 -3.13 7.63
C CYS A 158 -12.11 -3.17 6.11
N ILE A 159 -13.04 -2.41 5.54
CA ILE A 159 -13.20 -2.28 4.08
C ILE A 159 -13.19 -0.83 3.66
N ASP A 160 -12.54 -0.57 2.53
CA ASP A 160 -12.37 0.77 1.99
C ASP A 160 -12.13 0.71 0.47
N GLU A 161 -11.95 1.86 -0.16
CA GLU A 161 -11.56 1.99 -1.54
C GLU A 161 -10.35 2.90 -1.70
N PHE A 162 -9.51 2.62 -2.68
CA PHE A 162 -8.40 3.49 -3.03
C PHE A 162 -8.25 3.66 -4.54
N ARG A 163 -7.66 4.78 -4.94
CA ARG A 163 -7.35 5.04 -6.35
C ARG A 163 -6.13 4.22 -6.77
N SER A 164 -6.35 3.16 -7.54
CA SER A 164 -5.31 2.25 -8.03
C SER A 164 -4.59 2.79 -9.28
N THR A 165 -4.89 2.29 -10.47
CA THR A 165 -4.25 2.71 -11.73
C THR A 165 -5.10 3.73 -12.48
N GLY A 166 -4.47 4.74 -13.06
CA GLY A 166 -5.19 5.81 -13.75
C GLY A 166 -6.24 6.49 -12.85
N LYS A 167 -7.50 6.45 -13.28
CA LYS A 167 -8.66 6.97 -12.53
C LYS A 167 -9.47 5.86 -11.84
N GLN A 168 -9.02 4.60 -11.92
CA GLN A 168 -9.74 3.44 -11.39
C GLN A 168 -9.72 3.42 -9.86
N MET A 169 -10.88 3.12 -9.27
CA MET A 169 -11.02 2.84 -7.84
C MET A 169 -11.03 1.33 -7.62
N SER A 170 -10.25 0.86 -6.67
CA SER A 170 -10.17 -0.54 -6.26
C SER A 170 -10.73 -0.70 -4.85
N PHE A 171 -11.50 -1.78 -4.65
CA PHE A 171 -11.95 -2.20 -3.32
C PHE A 171 -10.82 -2.91 -2.58
N ILE A 172 -10.74 -2.71 -1.27
CA ILE A 172 -9.80 -3.40 -0.38
C ILE A 172 -10.50 -3.88 0.88
N ALA A 173 -10.18 -5.10 1.30
CA ALA A 173 -10.56 -5.65 2.59
C ALA A 173 -9.31 -6.06 3.37
N VAL A 174 -9.29 -5.73 4.66
CA VAL A 174 -8.15 -5.91 5.57
C VAL A 174 -8.65 -6.53 6.87
N ASP A 175 -7.86 -7.40 7.48
CA ASP A 175 -8.10 -7.83 8.85
C ASP A 175 -7.92 -6.64 9.81
N ALA A 176 -8.94 -6.37 10.62
CA ALA A 176 -8.91 -5.24 11.57
C ALA A 176 -7.93 -5.43 12.72
N GLN A 177 -7.42 -6.64 12.96
CA GLN A 177 -6.51 -6.98 14.06
C GLN A 177 -5.07 -7.14 13.62
N THR A 178 -4.82 -7.92 12.56
CA THR A 178 -3.46 -8.20 12.06
C THR A 178 -2.99 -7.18 11.03
N HIS A 179 -3.92 -6.43 10.44
CA HIS A 179 -3.72 -5.49 9.33
C HIS A 179 -3.33 -6.18 8.01
N ASP A 180 -3.51 -7.49 7.91
CA ASP A 180 -3.26 -8.25 6.69
C ASP A 180 -4.29 -7.94 5.62
N ILE A 181 -3.82 -7.82 4.40
CA ILE A 181 -4.70 -7.62 3.24
C ILE A 181 -5.40 -8.94 2.91
N ILE A 182 -6.72 -8.97 3.03
CA ILE A 182 -7.56 -10.11 2.66
C ILE A 182 -7.74 -10.16 1.15
N THR A 183 -8.08 -9.02 0.55
CA THR A 183 -8.22 -8.91 -0.90
C THR A 183 -8.11 -7.47 -1.39
N ILE A 184 -7.71 -7.34 -2.66
CA ILE A 184 -7.83 -6.11 -3.44
C ILE A 184 -8.52 -6.48 -4.76
N LEU A 185 -9.65 -5.84 -5.06
CA LEU A 185 -10.40 -6.07 -6.30
C LEU A 185 -10.20 -4.92 -7.29
N PRO A 186 -10.21 -5.19 -8.61
CA PRO A 186 -9.97 -4.17 -9.63
C PRO A 186 -11.06 -3.11 -9.72
N GLY A 187 -12.24 -3.39 -9.15
CA GLY A 187 -13.38 -2.49 -9.12
C GLY A 187 -13.98 -2.36 -7.74
N ARG A 188 -15.11 -1.66 -7.67
CA ARG A 188 -15.88 -1.44 -6.45
C ARG A 188 -17.37 -1.75 -6.61
N LYS A 189 -17.73 -2.52 -7.63
CA LYS A 189 -19.12 -2.91 -7.87
C LYS A 189 -19.55 -3.97 -6.85
N ASN A 190 -20.77 -3.85 -6.36
CA ASN A 190 -21.32 -4.78 -5.38
C ASN A 190 -21.36 -6.24 -5.90
N ALA A 191 -21.54 -6.44 -7.21
CA ALA A 191 -21.50 -7.76 -7.84
C ALA A 191 -20.11 -8.38 -7.68
N ASP A 192 -19.06 -7.67 -8.09
CA ASP A 192 -17.68 -8.17 -8.04
C ASP A 192 -17.26 -8.52 -6.60
N ILE A 193 -17.69 -7.69 -5.62
CA ILE A 193 -17.43 -7.92 -4.19
C ILE A 193 -18.16 -9.19 -3.72
N LYS A 194 -19.43 -9.34 -4.08
CA LYS A 194 -20.22 -10.53 -3.73
C LYS A 194 -19.61 -11.79 -4.33
N ASP A 195 -19.33 -11.78 -5.62
CA ASP A 195 -18.76 -12.91 -6.34
C ASP A 195 -17.43 -13.35 -5.72
N PHE A 196 -16.57 -12.41 -5.38
CA PHE A 196 -15.32 -12.73 -4.71
C PHE A 196 -15.54 -13.49 -3.38
N PHE A 197 -16.34 -12.91 -2.46
CA PHE A 197 -16.54 -13.54 -1.15
C PHE A 197 -17.35 -14.83 -1.21
N LEU A 198 -18.28 -14.97 -2.14
CA LEU A 198 -19.08 -16.20 -2.32
C LEU A 198 -18.23 -17.33 -2.91
N ASN A 199 -17.34 -17.04 -3.85
CA ASN A 199 -16.53 -18.05 -4.52
C ASN A 199 -15.34 -18.52 -3.68
N HIS A 200 -14.80 -17.69 -2.79
CA HIS A 200 -13.59 -18.01 -2.03
C HIS A 200 -13.85 -18.40 -0.57
N TYR A 201 -15.04 -18.10 -0.02
CA TYR A 201 -15.35 -18.38 1.38
C TYR A 201 -16.71 -19.03 1.55
N SER A 202 -16.74 -20.15 2.25
CA SER A 202 -17.98 -20.88 2.59
C SER A 202 -18.91 -20.00 3.45
N LYS A 203 -20.20 -20.34 3.47
CA LYS A 203 -21.18 -19.68 4.35
C LYS A 203 -20.71 -19.70 5.80
N ARG A 204 -20.22 -20.83 6.30
CA ARG A 204 -19.70 -20.99 7.68
C ARG A 204 -18.56 -20.02 7.99
N GLN A 205 -17.64 -19.77 7.05
CA GLN A 205 -16.56 -18.80 7.23
C GLN A 205 -17.08 -17.38 7.25
N ARG A 206 -18.01 -17.02 6.37
CA ARG A 206 -18.63 -15.70 6.32
C ARG A 206 -19.51 -15.39 7.54
N ASP A 207 -20.22 -16.38 8.07
CA ASP A 207 -21.05 -16.25 9.28
C ASP A 207 -20.21 -16.01 10.56
N ARG A 208 -18.90 -16.28 10.54
CA ARG A 208 -17.98 -16.00 11.65
C ARG A 208 -17.55 -14.53 11.72
N VAL A 209 -17.78 -13.74 10.68
CA VAL A 209 -17.49 -12.31 10.70
C VAL A 209 -18.51 -11.60 11.61
N THR A 210 -18.02 -10.98 12.68
CA THR A 210 -18.84 -10.35 13.70
C THR A 210 -18.94 -8.84 13.54
N ARG A 211 -17.94 -8.20 12.91
CA ARG A 211 -17.89 -6.74 12.69
C ARG A 211 -17.24 -6.41 11.36
N VAL A 212 -17.79 -5.39 10.68
CA VAL A 212 -17.20 -4.79 9.48
C VAL A 212 -17.17 -3.28 9.65
N VAL A 213 -15.96 -2.71 9.68
CA VAL A 213 -15.74 -1.25 9.71
C VAL A 213 -15.68 -0.75 8.27
N MET A 214 -16.38 0.34 7.99
CA MET A 214 -16.47 0.92 6.65
C MET A 214 -16.77 2.41 6.70
N ASP A 215 -16.53 3.10 5.58
CA ASP A 215 -16.98 4.47 5.42
C ASP A 215 -18.47 4.59 5.55
N PHE A 216 -18.93 5.65 6.22
CA PHE A 216 -20.33 5.86 6.58
C PHE A 216 -21.28 5.84 5.38
N ASN A 217 -20.90 6.48 4.27
CA ASN A 217 -21.73 6.58 3.06
C ASN A 217 -21.36 5.51 2.01
N SER A 218 -20.77 4.40 2.43
CA SER A 218 -20.37 3.35 1.52
C SER A 218 -21.57 2.74 0.79
N GLN A 219 -21.48 2.69 -0.53
CA GLN A 219 -22.45 2.01 -1.39
C GLN A 219 -22.47 0.48 -1.21
N TYR A 220 -21.50 -0.06 -0.43
CA TYR A 220 -21.33 -1.51 -0.20
C TYR A 220 -22.25 -2.05 0.89
N GLN A 221 -22.88 -1.23 1.70
CA GLN A 221 -23.67 -1.67 2.85
C GLN A 221 -24.65 -2.82 2.51
N PRO A 222 -25.44 -2.78 1.43
CA PRO A 222 -26.35 -3.88 1.09
C PRO A 222 -25.61 -5.18 0.78
N ALA A 223 -24.51 -5.09 0.03
CA ALA A 223 -23.71 -6.26 -0.32
C ALA A 223 -23.07 -6.89 0.93
N ILE A 224 -22.49 -6.07 1.82
CA ILE A 224 -21.86 -6.53 3.06
C ILE A 224 -22.87 -7.19 4.01
N ARG A 225 -24.08 -6.63 4.14
CA ARG A 225 -25.15 -7.26 4.94
C ARG A 225 -25.56 -8.64 4.41
N THR A 226 -25.61 -8.81 3.08
CA THR A 226 -25.89 -10.10 2.46
C THR A 226 -24.74 -11.10 2.65
N LEU A 227 -23.50 -10.65 2.54
CA LEU A 227 -22.31 -11.51 2.67
C LEU A 227 -22.04 -11.94 4.10
N PHE A 228 -22.26 -11.05 5.07
CA PHE A 228 -21.94 -11.23 6.49
C PHE A 228 -23.17 -10.92 7.35
N PRO A 229 -24.20 -11.79 7.36
CA PRO A 229 -25.51 -11.50 7.97
C PRO A 229 -25.42 -11.29 9.48
N HIS A 230 -24.43 -11.89 10.14
CA HIS A 230 -24.22 -11.75 11.59
C HIS A 230 -23.30 -10.59 11.97
N ALA A 231 -22.70 -9.90 10.99
CA ALA A 231 -21.78 -8.82 11.25
C ALA A 231 -22.50 -7.51 11.62
N LYS A 232 -22.00 -6.87 12.68
CA LYS A 232 -22.37 -5.48 13.01
C LYS A 232 -21.56 -4.56 12.11
N LEU A 233 -22.25 -3.79 11.26
CA LEU A 233 -21.61 -2.74 10.46
C LEU A 233 -21.29 -1.55 11.37
N VAL A 234 -20.06 -1.07 11.30
CA VAL A 234 -19.51 -0.01 12.14
C VAL A 234 -19.10 1.16 11.24
N ALA A 235 -19.60 2.36 11.54
CA ALA A 235 -19.18 3.56 10.84
C ALA A 235 -17.75 3.95 11.24
N ASP A 236 -16.96 4.42 10.27
CA ASP A 236 -15.69 5.04 10.59
C ASP A 236 -15.88 6.38 11.30
N ASN A 237 -15.33 6.48 12.51
CA ASN A 237 -15.44 7.67 13.35
C ASN A 237 -14.83 8.92 12.71
N PHE A 238 -13.66 8.76 12.08
CA PHE A 238 -12.96 9.86 11.42
C PHE A 238 -13.79 10.46 10.28
N HIS A 239 -14.47 9.60 9.52
CA HIS A 239 -15.34 10.02 8.43
C HIS A 239 -16.56 10.83 8.93
N LEU A 240 -17.17 10.40 10.06
CA LEU A 240 -18.29 11.13 10.69
C LEU A 240 -17.86 12.54 11.13
N VAL A 241 -16.72 12.64 11.82
CA VAL A 241 -16.15 13.92 12.25
C VAL A 241 -15.86 14.82 11.06
N GLN A 242 -15.23 14.28 10.00
CA GLN A 242 -14.98 15.06 8.78
C GLN A 242 -16.25 15.55 8.10
N MET A 243 -17.32 14.75 8.07
CA MET A 243 -18.60 15.16 7.48
C MET A 243 -19.18 16.36 8.21
N ALA A 244 -19.21 16.35 9.55
CA ALA A 244 -19.72 17.46 10.35
C ALA A 244 -18.89 18.74 10.17
N LEU A 245 -17.54 18.63 10.30
CA LEU A 245 -16.66 19.78 10.15
C LEU A 245 -16.62 20.34 8.71
N ARG A 246 -16.77 19.47 7.70
CA ARG A 246 -16.85 19.92 6.29
C ARG A 246 -18.12 20.76 6.06
N SER A 247 -19.29 20.35 6.59
CA SER A 247 -20.52 21.12 6.51
C SER A 247 -20.37 22.48 7.19
N LEU A 248 -19.81 22.51 8.39
CA LEU A 248 -19.51 23.77 9.09
C LEU A 248 -18.61 24.68 8.25
N ASN A 249 -17.53 24.14 7.69
CA ASN A 249 -16.63 24.93 6.85
C ASN A 249 -17.30 25.44 5.55
N GLN A 250 -18.17 24.65 4.93
CA GLN A 250 -18.96 25.07 3.77
C GLN A 250 -19.88 26.23 4.13
N THR A 251 -20.57 26.17 5.27
CA THR A 251 -21.43 27.26 5.78
C THR A 251 -20.60 28.52 6.01
N ARG A 252 -19.43 28.40 6.67
CA ARG A 252 -18.51 29.52 6.86
C ARG A 252 -18.11 30.16 5.52
N VAL A 253 -17.77 29.35 4.51
CA VAL A 253 -17.38 29.85 3.18
C VAL A 253 -18.54 30.55 2.48
N GLN A 254 -19.79 30.03 2.61
CA GLN A 254 -20.97 30.68 2.05
C GLN A 254 -21.24 32.03 2.72
N LEU A 255 -21.16 32.07 4.05
CA LEU A 255 -21.29 33.35 4.79
C LEU A 255 -20.19 34.35 4.39
N MET A 256 -18.93 33.90 4.35
CA MET A 256 -17.78 34.73 3.95
C MET A 256 -18.01 35.40 2.58
N LYS A 257 -18.59 34.70 1.62
CA LYS A 257 -18.84 35.21 0.26
C LYS A 257 -19.91 36.30 0.21
N ARG A 258 -20.69 36.51 1.26
CA ARG A 258 -21.68 37.63 1.35
C ARG A 258 -21.04 38.96 1.68
N PHE A 259 -19.79 38.98 2.16
CA PHE A 259 -19.06 40.19 2.59
C PHE A 259 -18.09 40.66 1.52
N ASN A 260 -17.82 41.96 1.54
CA ASN A 260 -16.79 42.56 0.68
C ASN A 260 -15.39 41.97 1.04
N PRO A 261 -14.56 41.56 0.05
CA PRO A 261 -13.25 40.97 0.29
C PRO A 261 -12.27 41.89 1.12
N LYS A 262 -12.51 43.17 1.15
CA LYS A 262 -11.73 44.16 1.94
C LYS A 262 -12.28 44.36 3.36
N SER A 263 -13.47 43.87 3.66
CA SER A 263 -14.14 44.03 4.96
C SER A 263 -13.43 43.25 6.07
N ARG A 264 -13.69 43.65 7.32
CA ARG A 264 -13.20 42.96 8.52
C ARG A 264 -13.82 41.56 8.64
N GLU A 265 -15.11 41.46 8.36
CA GLU A 265 -15.93 40.23 8.43
C GLU A 265 -15.38 39.17 7.46
N TYR A 266 -15.11 39.57 6.22
CA TYR A 266 -14.50 38.66 5.23
C TYR A 266 -13.15 38.15 5.69
N ARG A 267 -12.28 39.03 6.18
CA ARG A 267 -10.92 38.68 6.65
C ARG A 267 -11.00 37.76 7.86
N LEU A 268 -11.90 38.00 8.80
CA LEU A 268 -12.18 37.18 9.98
C LEU A 268 -12.51 35.75 9.58
N LEU A 269 -13.44 35.58 8.65
CA LEU A 269 -13.86 34.26 8.19
C LEU A 269 -12.83 33.59 7.28
N LYS A 270 -12.07 34.32 6.47
CA LYS A 270 -11.14 33.77 5.48
C LYS A 270 -9.84 33.28 6.09
N TYR A 271 -9.15 34.15 6.82
CA TYR A 271 -7.77 33.85 7.22
C TYR A 271 -7.67 32.98 8.46
N TYR A 272 -8.70 33.01 9.31
CA TYR A 272 -8.69 32.29 10.59
C TYR A 272 -9.66 31.12 10.63
N TRP A 273 -9.98 30.57 9.48
CA TRP A 273 -10.95 29.49 9.31
C TRP A 273 -10.69 28.26 10.18
N ARG A 274 -9.42 27.94 10.48
CA ARG A 274 -9.05 26.79 11.31
C ARG A 274 -9.58 26.89 12.73
N LEU A 275 -9.72 28.11 13.25
CA LEU A 275 -10.23 28.32 14.62
C LEU A 275 -11.70 27.92 14.74
N TYR A 276 -12.51 28.09 13.67
CA TYR A 276 -13.90 27.63 13.68
C TYR A 276 -14.03 26.09 13.62
N LEU A 277 -13.01 25.39 13.17
CA LEU A 277 -12.98 23.92 13.13
C LEU A 277 -12.31 23.29 14.35
N LYS A 278 -11.69 24.09 15.19
CA LYS A 278 -11.05 23.66 16.42
C LYS A 278 -12.10 23.53 17.54
N ASP A 279 -11.91 22.57 18.44
CA ASP A 279 -12.76 22.43 19.62
C ASP A 279 -12.77 23.75 20.41
N TYR A 280 -13.96 24.25 20.74
CA TYR A 280 -14.15 25.49 21.48
C TYR A 280 -13.40 25.51 22.83
N ASP A 281 -13.37 24.36 23.53
CA ASP A 281 -12.69 24.23 24.80
C ASP A 281 -11.15 24.31 24.65
N SER A 282 -10.62 24.09 23.46
CA SER A 282 -9.18 24.16 23.13
C SER A 282 -8.73 25.52 22.58
N LEU A 283 -9.65 26.48 22.42
CA LEU A 283 -9.31 27.84 22.02
C LEU A 283 -8.58 28.58 23.14
N GLU A 284 -7.57 29.39 22.78
CA GLU A 284 -6.92 30.28 23.74
C GLU A 284 -7.89 31.38 24.20
N LYS A 285 -8.19 31.42 25.51
CA LYS A 285 -9.20 32.29 26.10
C LYS A 285 -8.60 33.43 26.93
N ARG A 286 -7.33 33.30 27.35
CA ARG A 286 -6.70 34.21 28.32
C ARG A 286 -5.64 35.12 27.71
N LYS A 287 -4.86 34.63 26.76
CA LYS A 287 -3.72 35.34 26.19
C LYS A 287 -4.09 35.96 24.84
N PRO A 288 -4.29 37.31 24.76
CA PRO A 288 -4.51 37.98 23.48
C PRO A 288 -3.27 37.88 22.60
N GLN A 289 -3.47 37.58 21.32
CA GLN A 289 -2.43 37.54 20.30
C GLN A 289 -2.75 38.49 19.15
N TRP A 290 -1.72 38.91 18.39
CA TRP A 290 -1.89 39.78 17.25
C TRP A 290 -2.40 39.03 16.02
N PHE A 291 -3.52 39.47 15.47
CA PHE A 291 -4.09 38.91 14.25
C PHE A 291 -3.83 39.88 13.08
N ALA A 292 -2.77 39.62 12.31
CA ALA A 292 -2.24 40.54 11.28
C ALA A 292 -3.28 40.95 10.23
N HIS A 293 -4.14 40.03 9.77
CA HIS A 293 -5.17 40.38 8.77
C HIS A 293 -6.32 41.23 9.33
N LEU A 294 -6.50 41.26 10.63
CA LEU A 294 -7.50 42.11 11.31
C LEU A 294 -6.90 43.38 11.85
N LYS A 295 -5.56 43.46 11.93
CA LYS A 295 -4.80 44.53 12.60
C LYS A 295 -5.32 44.79 14.03
N ASP A 296 -5.53 43.71 14.76
CA ASP A 296 -6.17 43.73 16.09
C ASP A 296 -5.57 42.72 17.02
N ARG A 297 -5.67 42.96 18.34
CA ARG A 297 -5.18 42.05 19.39
C ARG A 297 -6.35 41.50 20.20
N MET A 298 -6.56 40.21 20.14
CA MET A 298 -7.65 39.51 20.83
C MET A 298 -7.29 38.08 21.13
N THR A 299 -8.13 37.37 21.91
CA THR A 299 -7.99 35.92 22.11
C THR A 299 -8.57 35.14 20.93
N GLN A 300 -8.21 33.84 20.81
CA GLN A 300 -8.83 32.97 19.79
C GLN A 300 -10.34 32.83 20.01
N GLU A 301 -10.78 32.75 21.26
CA GLU A 301 -12.19 32.73 21.62
C GLU A 301 -12.93 34.00 21.16
N GLN A 302 -12.41 35.19 21.47
CA GLN A 302 -13.00 36.45 21.04
C GLN A 302 -13.13 36.53 19.52
N LEU A 303 -12.12 36.06 18.80
CA LEU A 303 -12.16 36.00 17.33
C LEU A 303 -13.29 35.09 16.82
N VAL A 304 -13.41 33.88 17.37
CA VAL A 304 -14.45 32.91 16.97
C VAL A 304 -15.83 33.48 17.30
N VAL A 305 -16.02 34.02 18.52
CA VAL A 305 -17.28 34.65 18.93
C VAL A 305 -17.67 35.81 18.02
N ALA A 306 -16.72 36.70 17.66
CA ALA A 306 -16.97 37.75 16.70
C ALA A 306 -17.48 37.25 15.33
N GLY A 307 -16.90 36.15 14.83
CA GLY A 307 -17.38 35.55 13.59
C GLY A 307 -18.74 34.85 13.71
N LEU A 308 -19.03 34.22 14.84
CA LEU A 308 -20.34 33.59 15.11
C LEU A 308 -21.45 34.63 15.29
N ASN A 309 -21.13 35.85 15.69
CA ASN A 309 -22.09 36.96 15.83
C ASN A 309 -22.51 37.58 14.49
N LEU A 310 -21.83 37.25 13.39
CA LEU A 310 -22.18 37.77 12.06
C LEU A 310 -23.45 37.14 11.46
N ASP A 311 -23.80 35.92 11.87
CA ASP A 311 -24.95 35.22 11.30
C ASP A 311 -25.45 34.15 12.28
N GLN A 312 -26.75 34.19 12.58
CA GLN A 312 -27.38 33.26 13.54
C GLN A 312 -27.36 31.81 13.05
N GLN A 313 -27.60 31.57 11.76
CA GLN A 313 -27.54 30.21 11.20
C GLN A 313 -26.12 29.62 11.29
N PHE A 314 -25.10 30.46 11.04
CA PHE A 314 -23.70 30.02 11.20
C PHE A 314 -23.38 29.65 12.64
N ARG A 315 -23.84 30.45 13.61
CA ARG A 315 -23.69 30.17 15.05
C ARG A 315 -24.33 28.84 15.43
N GLN A 316 -25.57 28.61 15.04
CA GLN A 316 -26.31 27.36 15.35
C GLN A 316 -25.69 26.15 14.65
N THR A 317 -25.24 26.32 13.38
CA THR A 317 -24.48 25.28 12.66
C THR A 317 -23.17 24.94 13.37
N TYR A 318 -22.46 25.94 13.88
CA TYR A 318 -21.22 25.74 14.66
C TYR A 318 -21.49 24.91 15.91
N GLN A 319 -22.48 25.29 16.70
CA GLN A 319 -22.83 24.61 17.95
C GLN A 319 -23.25 23.15 17.69
N ALA A 320 -24.13 22.93 16.74
CA ALA A 320 -24.61 21.59 16.36
C ALA A 320 -23.48 20.70 15.79
N ALA A 321 -22.65 21.25 14.92
CA ALA A 321 -21.51 20.50 14.35
C ALA A 321 -20.49 20.08 15.42
N HIS A 322 -20.15 20.97 16.34
CA HIS A 322 -19.21 20.65 17.42
C HIS A 322 -19.82 19.70 18.47
N ALA A 323 -21.12 19.78 18.77
CA ALA A 323 -21.80 18.81 19.61
C ALA A 323 -21.74 17.40 19.00
N LEU A 324 -22.03 17.28 17.69
CA LEU A 324 -21.87 16.01 16.96
C LEU A 324 -20.42 15.50 16.98
N VAL A 325 -19.46 16.36 16.66
CA VAL A 325 -18.04 15.99 16.70
C VAL A 325 -17.61 15.48 18.08
N LYS A 326 -18.01 16.18 19.15
CA LYS A 326 -17.69 15.79 20.53
C LYS A 326 -18.30 14.43 20.89
N SER A 327 -19.54 14.16 20.45
CA SER A 327 -20.21 12.85 20.66
C SER A 327 -19.49 11.72 19.92
N PHE A 328 -19.05 11.95 18.67
CA PHE A 328 -18.29 10.98 17.88
C PHE A 328 -16.92 10.70 18.50
N GLN A 329 -16.19 11.74 18.88
CA GLN A 329 -14.86 11.60 19.51
C GLN A 329 -14.92 10.85 20.84
N LYS A 330 -15.93 11.13 21.67
CA LYS A 330 -16.17 10.42 22.92
C LYS A 330 -16.79 9.04 22.74
N ARG A 331 -17.23 8.69 21.53
CA ARG A 331 -17.98 7.47 21.20
C ARG A 331 -19.21 7.31 22.12
N ASP A 332 -19.92 8.39 22.35
CA ASP A 332 -21.06 8.42 23.24
C ASP A 332 -22.37 8.58 22.44
N TYR A 333 -23.15 7.48 22.38
CA TYR A 333 -24.38 7.44 21.62
C TYR A 333 -25.47 8.35 22.25
N ARG A 334 -25.50 8.47 23.57
CA ARG A 334 -26.49 9.36 24.26
C ARG A 334 -26.21 10.83 23.90
N SER A 335 -24.94 11.25 23.98
CA SER A 335 -24.55 12.59 23.54
C SER A 335 -24.84 12.84 22.05
N PHE A 336 -24.72 11.81 21.20
CA PHE A 336 -25.11 11.91 19.79
C PHE A 336 -26.62 12.16 19.64
N GLU A 337 -27.48 11.40 20.33
CA GLU A 337 -28.94 11.60 20.29
C GLU A 337 -29.34 12.99 20.83
N ALA A 338 -28.71 13.44 21.93
CA ALA A 338 -28.91 14.77 22.45
C ALA A 338 -28.50 15.88 21.46
N ALA A 339 -27.38 15.69 20.75
CA ALA A 339 -26.94 16.63 19.72
C ALA A 339 -27.93 16.72 18.55
N LEU A 340 -28.65 15.65 18.22
CA LEU A 340 -29.70 15.65 17.18
C LEU A 340 -30.97 16.38 17.64
N GLY A 341 -31.26 16.47 18.92
CA GLY A 341 -32.41 17.19 19.47
C GLY A 341 -32.29 18.73 19.39
N ASN A 342 -31.05 19.24 19.24
CA ASN A 342 -30.74 20.67 19.27
C ASN A 342 -30.28 21.21 17.90
N VAL A 343 -30.98 20.82 16.82
CA VAL A 343 -30.60 21.18 15.43
C VAL A 343 -31.51 22.18 14.76
N GLU A 344 -32.01 23.16 15.50
CA GLU A 344 -32.83 24.21 14.94
C GLU A 344 -32.00 25.16 14.08
N ASN A 345 -32.56 25.58 12.93
CA ASN A 345 -32.01 26.59 12.02
C ASN A 345 -30.53 26.37 11.63
N VAL A 346 -30.09 25.12 11.48
CA VAL A 346 -28.75 24.79 10.97
C VAL A 346 -28.70 24.93 9.44
N SER A 347 -27.48 25.02 8.88
CA SER A 347 -27.30 25.13 7.44
C SER A 347 -27.83 23.89 6.68
N PRO A 348 -28.29 24.05 5.42
CA PRO A 348 -28.74 22.94 4.59
C PRO A 348 -27.71 21.81 4.44
N GLN A 349 -26.41 22.17 4.42
CA GLN A 349 -25.30 21.22 4.31
C GLN A 349 -25.22 20.32 5.55
N LEU A 350 -25.30 20.91 6.73
CA LEU A 350 -25.29 20.13 7.97
C LEU A 350 -26.58 19.33 8.13
N MET A 351 -27.74 19.90 7.78
CA MET A 351 -29.02 19.19 7.82
C MET A 351 -29.01 17.94 6.93
N THR A 352 -28.40 18.00 5.74
CA THR A 352 -28.25 16.84 4.85
C THR A 352 -27.47 15.73 5.53
N ASN A 353 -26.36 16.06 6.22
CA ASN A 353 -25.57 15.07 6.97
C ASN A 353 -26.36 14.54 8.17
N ILE A 354 -27.09 15.37 8.89
CA ILE A 354 -27.94 14.96 10.02
C ILE A 354 -29.00 13.94 9.56
N LYS A 355 -29.69 14.21 8.46
CA LYS A 355 -30.64 13.23 7.87
C LYS A 355 -29.96 11.90 7.56
N SER A 356 -28.75 11.94 7.03
CA SER A 356 -27.96 10.73 6.76
C SER A 356 -27.56 10.01 8.06
N PHE A 357 -27.16 10.74 9.11
CA PHE A 357 -26.84 10.19 10.42
C PHE A 357 -28.03 9.49 11.06
N ILE A 358 -29.23 10.10 11.00
CA ILE A 358 -30.47 9.53 11.50
C ILE A 358 -30.81 8.24 10.74
N LYS A 359 -30.76 8.26 9.39
CA LYS A 359 -31.02 7.09 8.54
C LYS A 359 -30.09 5.92 8.89
N ASN A 360 -28.84 6.19 9.19
CA ASN A 360 -27.82 5.19 9.47
C ASN A 360 -27.42 5.12 10.95
N ARG A 361 -28.30 5.54 11.87
CA ARG A 361 -27.99 5.62 13.31
C ARG A 361 -27.47 4.32 13.92
N GLN A 362 -27.86 3.16 13.36
CA GLN A 362 -27.39 1.86 13.86
C GLN A 362 -25.90 1.67 13.65
N LEU A 363 -25.31 2.17 12.55
CA LEU A 363 -23.87 2.11 12.30
C LEU A 363 -23.11 2.96 13.34
N ILE A 364 -23.68 4.15 13.67
CA ILE A 364 -23.12 5.05 14.69
C ILE A 364 -23.22 4.40 16.05
N LYS A 365 -24.37 3.81 16.41
CA LYS A 365 -24.52 3.06 17.65
C LYS A 365 -23.53 1.91 17.77
N ASN A 366 -23.32 1.15 16.71
CA ASN A 366 -22.33 0.08 16.69
C ASN A 366 -20.88 0.61 16.87
N MET A 367 -20.58 1.80 16.34
CA MET A 367 -19.26 2.45 16.52
C MET A 367 -19.01 2.80 18.00
N THR A 368 -20.04 3.17 18.74
CA THR A 368 -19.89 3.51 20.17
C THR A 368 -19.72 2.28 21.06
N THR A 369 -20.10 1.07 20.62
CA THR A 369 -20.02 -0.17 21.40
C THR A 369 -18.65 -0.85 21.38
N GLY A 370 -17.62 -0.24 20.76
CA GLY A 370 -16.28 -0.81 20.67
C GLY A 370 -15.23 0.20 20.26
N ARG A 371 -13.95 -0.18 20.40
CA ARG A 371 -12.80 0.68 20.04
C ARG A 371 -12.33 0.53 18.60
N LEU A 372 -13.07 -0.20 17.75
CA LEU A 372 -12.70 -0.40 16.37
C LEU A 372 -12.73 0.93 15.59
N SER A 373 -11.75 1.12 14.75
CA SER A 373 -11.64 2.26 13.84
C SER A 373 -11.12 1.79 12.48
N ASN A 374 -11.16 2.65 11.49
CA ASN A 374 -10.57 2.40 10.18
C ASN A 374 -9.04 2.63 10.15
N GLY A 375 -8.41 2.90 11.30
CA GLY A 375 -6.96 3.12 11.42
C GLY A 375 -6.11 2.03 10.76
N PRO A 376 -6.41 0.72 10.92
CA PRO A 376 -5.69 -0.35 10.24
C PRO A 376 -5.66 -0.17 8.72
N ILE A 377 -6.80 0.04 8.09
CA ILE A 377 -6.89 0.18 6.63
C ILE A 377 -6.34 1.53 6.15
N GLU A 378 -6.40 2.59 6.97
CA GLU A 378 -5.75 3.86 6.65
C GLU A 378 -4.22 3.71 6.58
N GLY A 379 -3.61 2.95 7.50
CA GLY A 379 -2.19 2.61 7.49
C GLY A 379 -1.82 1.84 6.22
N VAL A 380 -2.60 0.82 5.87
CA VAL A 380 -2.44 0.04 4.63
C VAL A 380 -2.58 0.94 3.41
N ASN A 381 -3.63 1.75 3.33
CA ASN A 381 -3.87 2.68 2.22
C ASN A 381 -2.75 3.73 2.09
N ARG A 382 -2.17 4.19 3.21
CA ARG A 382 -1.02 5.11 3.21
C ARG A 382 0.21 4.45 2.58
N LYS A 383 0.52 3.21 2.96
CA LYS A 383 1.62 2.44 2.36
C LYS A 383 1.37 2.18 0.87
N ILE A 384 0.17 1.78 0.47
CA ILE A 384 -0.21 1.61 -0.95
C ILE A 384 -0.01 2.90 -1.75
N LYS A 385 -0.43 4.04 -1.20
CA LYS A 385 -0.21 5.36 -1.81
C LYS A 385 1.27 5.68 -1.94
N GLN A 386 2.11 5.29 -0.96
CA GLN A 386 3.56 5.47 -1.01
C GLN A 386 4.17 4.62 -2.12
N ILE A 387 3.87 3.32 -2.19
CA ILE A 387 4.31 2.41 -3.27
C ILE A 387 3.99 3.02 -4.66
N LYS A 388 2.76 3.53 -4.81
CA LYS A 388 2.34 4.16 -6.06
C LYS A 388 3.11 5.45 -6.36
N ARG A 389 3.37 6.28 -5.35
CA ARG A 389 4.10 7.56 -5.48
C ARG A 389 5.55 7.32 -5.85
N THR A 390 6.25 6.42 -5.17
CA THR A 390 7.63 6.03 -5.45
C THR A 390 7.79 5.55 -6.90
N ALA A 391 6.83 4.79 -7.41
CA ALA A 391 6.86 4.31 -8.80
C ALA A 391 6.39 5.34 -9.85
N TYR A 392 6.07 6.58 -9.46
CA TYR A 392 5.43 7.58 -10.33
C TYR A 392 4.14 7.10 -10.98
N GLY A 393 3.47 6.12 -10.38
CA GLY A 393 2.24 5.48 -10.84
C GLY A 393 2.46 4.13 -11.53
N TYR A 394 1.36 3.44 -11.75
CA TYR A 394 1.33 2.15 -12.46
C TYR A 394 0.32 2.23 -13.61
N LYS A 395 0.70 1.73 -14.80
CA LYS A 395 -0.21 1.56 -15.93
C LYS A 395 -0.96 0.23 -15.86
N ASN A 396 -0.27 -0.83 -15.44
CA ASN A 396 -0.84 -2.18 -15.34
C ASN A 396 -1.30 -2.45 -13.91
N TRP A 397 -2.61 -2.71 -13.73
CA TRP A 397 -3.22 -2.97 -12.43
C TRP A 397 -2.63 -4.22 -11.76
N GLN A 398 -2.47 -5.32 -12.51
CA GLN A 398 -1.97 -6.58 -11.96
C GLN A 398 -0.53 -6.45 -11.43
N ASN A 399 0.34 -5.74 -12.15
CA ASN A 399 1.72 -5.48 -11.68
C ASN A 399 1.73 -4.62 -10.41
N PHE A 400 0.77 -3.68 -10.28
CA PHE A 400 0.63 -2.88 -9.06
C PHE A 400 0.20 -3.74 -7.88
N ILE A 401 -0.79 -4.62 -8.07
CA ILE A 401 -1.25 -5.53 -7.01
C ILE A 401 -0.14 -6.49 -6.59
N TYR A 402 0.58 -7.08 -7.53
CA TYR A 402 1.72 -7.94 -7.22
C TYR A 402 2.79 -7.18 -6.42
N ARG A 403 3.07 -5.92 -6.77
CA ARG A 403 4.01 -5.12 -6.00
C ARG A 403 3.53 -4.86 -4.57
N ILE A 404 2.26 -4.53 -4.38
CA ILE A 404 1.65 -4.40 -3.06
C ILE A 404 1.81 -5.71 -2.28
N GLN A 405 1.44 -6.85 -2.88
CA GLN A 405 1.55 -8.16 -2.24
C GLN A 405 2.99 -8.48 -1.81
N ILE A 406 3.98 -8.20 -2.65
CA ILE A 406 5.39 -8.40 -2.35
C ILE A 406 5.82 -7.56 -1.15
N GLU A 407 5.49 -6.27 -1.11
CA GLU A 407 5.88 -5.38 -0.03
C GLU A 407 5.14 -5.62 1.30
N PHE A 408 3.99 -6.29 1.27
CA PHE A 408 3.23 -6.62 2.47
C PHE A 408 3.45 -8.05 2.98
N LYS A 409 3.81 -9.01 2.11
CA LYS A 409 3.85 -10.44 2.46
C LYS A 409 5.24 -11.06 2.47
N ILE A 410 6.18 -10.54 1.70
CA ILE A 410 7.56 -11.02 1.70
C ILE A 410 8.35 -10.16 2.68
N LYS A 411 8.33 -10.52 3.93
CA LYS A 411 9.22 -9.97 4.96
C LYS A 411 10.32 -10.97 5.30
#